data_28046b59c5de3a2b734734d7c4334dd4
#
_entry.id   28046b59c5de3a2b734734d7c4334dd4
#
_cell.length_a   1.000
_cell.length_b   1.000
_cell.length_c   1.000
_cell.angle_alpha   90.00
_cell.angle_beta   90.00
_cell.angle_gamma   90.00
#
_symmetry.space_group_name_H-M   'P 1'
#
loop_
_entity.id
_entity.type
_entity.pdbx_description
1 polymer ?
#
loop_
_entity_poly.entity_id
_entity_poly.type
_entity_poly.pdbx_seq_one_letter_code
_entity_poly.pdbx_strand_id
1 'polypeptide(L)'
;MVTSRVKGQPQTRRKTEVPGQALGYSLQFTRLTHMLLQAPEGSVCSLELLDDVAQEDGIGGVKLVQSKSALTANPVADRAKSLWKTLSNWVELIASPGFDVNKAIFELYVSRPVEGPIVNSFANA
;
A
#
# COMPACT_ATOMS: atom_id res chain seq x y z
N MET A 1 -9.33 -45.59 42.87
CA MET A 1 -8.47 -44.53 42.27
C MET A 1 -9.13 -44.05 41.01
N VAL A 2 -9.69 -42.87 40.99
CA VAL A 2 -10.29 -42.29 39.80
C VAL A 2 -9.29 -41.28 39.20
N THR A 3 -8.69 -41.66 38.07
CA THR A 3 -7.82 -40.75 37.29
C THR A 3 -8.72 -39.91 36.36
N SER A 4 -8.96 -38.66 36.72
CA SER A 4 -9.61 -37.72 35.83
C SER A 4 -8.63 -37.31 34.74
N ARG A 5 -8.86 -37.75 33.51
CA ARG A 5 -8.20 -37.19 32.31
C ARG A 5 -8.74 -35.79 32.09
N VAL A 6 -7.94 -34.78 32.38
CA VAL A 6 -8.16 -33.44 31.88
C VAL A 6 -7.98 -33.49 30.37
N LYS A 7 -9.10 -33.40 29.62
CA LYS A 7 -9.07 -33.18 28.19
C LYS A 7 -8.53 -31.76 27.95
N GLY A 8 -7.29 -31.67 27.49
CA GLY A 8 -6.75 -30.42 27.00
C GLY A 8 -7.62 -29.90 25.87
N GLN A 9 -8.21 -28.73 26.06
CA GLN A 9 -8.88 -28.00 25.00
C GLN A 9 -7.84 -27.66 23.90
N PRO A 10 -8.18 -27.79 22.63
CA PRO A 10 -7.29 -27.35 21.56
C PRO A 10 -7.12 -25.83 21.69
N GLN A 11 -5.92 -25.40 22.03
CA GLN A 11 -5.56 -23.99 21.95
C GLN A 11 -5.72 -23.57 20.49
N THR A 12 -6.75 -22.82 20.20
CA THR A 12 -6.89 -22.12 18.94
C THR A 12 -5.71 -21.16 18.84
N ARG A 13 -4.71 -21.51 18.04
CA ARG A 13 -3.64 -20.60 17.65
C ARG A 13 -4.33 -19.39 17.06
N ARG A 14 -4.37 -18.28 17.79
CA ARG A 14 -4.67 -16.96 17.22
C ARG A 14 -3.67 -16.77 16.09
N LYS A 15 -4.14 -16.79 14.85
CA LYS A 15 -3.36 -16.35 13.71
C LYS A 15 -3.03 -14.89 14.00
N THR A 16 -1.83 -14.64 14.46
CA THR A 16 -1.30 -13.30 14.59
C THR A 16 -1.11 -12.77 13.17
N GLU A 17 -1.89 -11.81 12.76
CA GLU A 17 -1.79 -11.11 11.46
C GLU A 17 -0.52 -10.22 11.38
N VAL A 18 0.25 -10.20 12.45
CA VAL A 18 1.48 -9.42 12.61
C VAL A 18 2.50 -9.60 11.48
N PRO A 19 2.78 -10.82 10.93
CA PRO A 19 3.76 -10.93 9.85
C PRO A 19 3.37 -10.22 8.56
N GLY A 20 2.09 -10.23 8.19
CA GLY A 20 1.60 -9.57 6.97
C GLY A 20 1.65 -8.05 7.07
N GLN A 21 1.29 -7.51 8.23
CA GLN A 21 1.37 -6.07 8.50
C GLN A 21 2.83 -5.59 8.55
N ALA A 22 3.71 -6.33 9.24
CA ALA A 22 5.12 -6.01 9.32
C ALA A 22 5.78 -6.01 7.93
N LEU A 23 5.41 -6.96 7.06
CA LEU A 23 5.90 -7.00 5.69
C LEU A 23 5.39 -5.81 4.87
N GLY A 24 4.12 -5.42 5.04
CA GLY A 24 3.56 -4.22 4.41
C GLY A 24 4.33 -2.96 4.80
N TYR A 25 4.58 -2.75 6.09
CA TYR A 25 5.38 -1.62 6.57
C TYR A 25 6.82 -1.66 6.04
N SER A 26 7.47 -2.82 6.01
CA SER A 26 8.84 -2.92 5.50
C SER A 26 8.94 -2.53 4.02
N LEU A 27 7.95 -2.85 3.22
CA LEU A 27 7.87 -2.45 1.82
C LEU A 27 7.75 -0.92 1.66
N GLN A 28 6.95 -0.28 2.51
CA GLN A 28 6.79 1.17 2.52
C GLN A 28 8.08 1.88 2.88
N PHE A 29 8.80 1.42 3.91
CA PHE A 29 10.10 1.97 4.29
C PHE A 29 11.14 1.82 3.19
N THR A 30 11.17 0.68 2.54
CA THR A 30 12.05 0.43 1.39
C THR A 30 11.73 1.40 0.24
N ARG A 31 10.46 1.59 -0.04
CA ARG A 31 10.01 2.52 -1.09
C ARG A 31 10.31 3.96 -0.72
N LEU A 32 10.06 4.38 0.51
CA LEU A 32 10.41 5.71 1.02
C LEU A 32 11.91 5.98 0.87
N THR A 33 12.76 5.04 1.28
CA THR A 33 14.21 5.15 1.16
C THR A 33 14.63 5.33 -0.30
N HIS A 34 14.09 4.51 -1.20
CA HIS A 34 14.36 4.63 -2.63
C HIS A 34 13.95 6.00 -3.19
N MET A 35 12.78 6.49 -2.82
CA MET A 35 12.30 7.80 -3.25
C MET A 35 13.17 8.95 -2.72
N LEU A 36 13.59 8.89 -1.45
CA LEU A 36 14.51 9.88 -0.85
C LEU A 36 15.85 9.94 -1.57
N LEU A 37 16.40 8.79 -1.95
CA LEU A 37 17.67 8.73 -2.68
C LEU A 37 17.60 9.28 -4.12
N GLN A 38 16.42 9.28 -4.72
CA GLN A 38 16.19 9.76 -6.09
C GLN A 38 15.52 11.14 -6.15
N ALA A 39 15.03 11.65 -5.03
CA ALA A 39 14.30 12.90 -4.98
C ALA A 39 15.21 14.09 -5.35
N PRO A 40 14.74 15.03 -6.19
CA PRO A 40 15.44 16.29 -6.44
C PRO A 40 15.65 17.08 -5.16
N GLU A 41 16.66 17.93 -5.16
CA GLU A 41 16.91 18.87 -4.06
C GLU A 41 15.66 19.74 -3.78
N GLY A 42 15.34 19.92 -2.50
CA GLY A 42 14.14 20.66 -2.07
C GLY A 42 12.86 19.83 -2.00
N SER A 43 12.91 18.54 -2.39
CA SER A 43 11.75 17.64 -2.22
C SER A 43 11.60 17.20 -0.77
N VAL A 44 10.36 16.99 -0.36
CA VAL A 44 10.00 16.39 0.94
C VAL A 44 9.31 15.07 0.68
N CYS A 45 9.80 13.98 1.28
CA CYS A 45 9.15 12.69 1.24
C CYS A 45 8.57 12.36 2.62
N SER A 46 7.33 11.94 2.67
CA SER A 46 6.63 11.56 3.90
C SER A 46 5.99 10.19 3.78
N LEU A 47 5.83 9.54 4.93
CA LEU A 47 5.05 8.30 5.05
C LEU A 47 3.67 8.68 5.60
N GLU A 48 2.65 8.51 4.79
CA GLU A 48 1.28 8.86 5.16
C GLU A 48 0.60 7.74 5.96
N LEU A 49 -0.40 8.12 6.76
CA LEU A 49 -1.10 7.22 7.69
C LEU A 49 -1.88 6.09 7.00
N LEU A 50 -2.13 6.19 5.69
CA LEU A 50 -2.94 5.24 4.92
C LEU A 50 -2.12 4.40 3.93
N ASP A 51 -0.88 4.07 4.28
CA ASP A 51 -0.01 3.18 3.50
C ASP A 51 0.60 3.81 2.22
N ASP A 52 0.53 5.12 2.06
CA ASP A 52 1.10 5.83 0.93
C ASP A 52 2.42 6.51 1.30
N VAL A 53 3.34 6.57 0.34
CA VAL A 53 4.50 7.45 0.41
C VAL A 53 4.21 8.67 -0.44
N ALA A 54 4.30 9.85 0.13
CA ALA A 54 4.13 11.11 -0.58
C ALA A 54 5.49 11.79 -0.81
N GLN A 55 5.65 12.39 -1.98
CA GLN A 55 6.78 13.25 -2.33
C GLN A 55 6.24 14.57 -2.84
N GLU A 56 6.63 15.66 -2.18
CA GLU A 56 6.31 17.02 -2.58
C GLU A 56 7.57 17.68 -3.20
N ASP A 57 7.41 18.37 -4.31
CA ASP A 57 8.53 18.94 -5.06
C ASP A 57 8.90 20.38 -4.64
N GLY A 58 8.23 20.95 -3.65
CA GLY A 58 8.46 22.31 -3.17
C GLY A 58 7.81 23.43 -4.03
N ILE A 59 7.21 23.09 -5.16
CA ILE A 59 6.48 24.03 -6.05
C ILE A 59 5.01 23.68 -6.22
N GLY A 60 4.50 22.83 -5.32
CA GLY A 60 3.10 22.42 -5.24
C GLY A 60 2.76 21.13 -5.98
N GLY A 61 3.73 20.45 -6.62
CA GLY A 61 3.58 19.12 -7.17
C GLY A 61 3.64 18.06 -6.09
N VAL A 62 2.78 17.03 -6.18
CA VAL A 62 2.75 15.91 -5.26
C VAL A 62 2.72 14.58 -6.01
N LYS A 63 3.56 13.64 -5.60
CA LYS A 63 3.53 12.26 -6.07
C LYS A 63 3.13 11.35 -4.92
N LEU A 64 2.05 10.62 -5.10
CA LEU A 64 1.52 9.66 -4.12
C LEU A 64 1.79 8.25 -4.61
N VAL A 65 2.51 7.47 -3.82
CA VAL A 65 2.91 6.10 -4.17
C VAL A 65 2.29 5.11 -3.21
N GLN A 66 1.33 4.33 -3.68
CA GLN A 66 0.77 3.21 -2.95
C GLN A 66 1.59 1.96 -3.22
N SER A 67 2.18 1.40 -2.18
CA SER A 67 2.95 0.15 -2.28
C SER A 67 2.09 -1.06 -1.96
N LYS A 68 2.20 -2.10 -2.79
CA LYS A 68 1.47 -3.37 -2.60
C LYS A 68 2.39 -4.57 -2.70
N SER A 69 2.22 -5.49 -1.74
CA SER A 69 2.91 -6.78 -1.77
C SER A 69 2.17 -7.78 -2.65
N ALA A 70 2.89 -8.47 -3.52
CA ALA A 70 2.37 -9.53 -4.36
C ALA A 70 2.86 -10.93 -3.93
N LEU A 71 3.25 -11.11 -2.66
CA LEU A 71 3.82 -12.38 -2.17
C LEU A 71 2.77 -13.49 -2.03
N THR A 72 1.56 -13.15 -1.59
CA THR A 72 0.51 -14.14 -1.29
C THR A 72 -0.63 -14.14 -2.30
N ALA A 73 -0.86 -13.02 -2.96
CA ALA A 73 -1.93 -12.85 -3.94
C ALA A 73 -1.59 -11.73 -4.92
N ASN A 74 -2.30 -11.66 -6.04
CA ASN A 74 -2.21 -10.54 -6.97
C ASN A 74 -3.01 -9.33 -6.44
N PRO A 75 -2.34 -8.26 -5.96
CA PRO A 75 -3.02 -7.12 -5.34
C PRO A 75 -3.68 -6.18 -6.36
N VAL A 76 -3.43 -6.37 -7.66
CA VAL A 76 -3.97 -5.56 -8.75
C VAL A 76 -4.92 -6.33 -9.67
N ALA A 77 -5.32 -7.54 -9.29
CA ALA A 77 -6.39 -8.25 -9.96
C ALA A 77 -7.71 -7.44 -9.90
N ASP A 78 -8.55 -7.55 -10.90
CA ASP A 78 -9.79 -6.76 -11.04
C ASP A 78 -10.74 -6.85 -9.83
N ARG A 79 -10.70 -7.97 -9.08
CA ARG A 79 -11.50 -8.20 -7.88
C ARG A 79 -10.73 -8.03 -6.57
N ALA A 80 -9.49 -7.56 -6.62
CA ALA A 80 -8.68 -7.34 -5.41
C ALA A 80 -9.24 -6.17 -4.60
N LYS A 81 -9.74 -6.43 -3.39
CA LYS A 81 -10.28 -5.39 -2.50
C LYS A 81 -9.27 -4.27 -2.24
N SER A 82 -7.99 -4.61 -2.14
CA SER A 82 -6.93 -3.64 -1.90
C SER A 82 -6.73 -2.67 -3.05
N LEU A 83 -6.96 -3.10 -4.31
CA LEU A 83 -6.95 -2.23 -5.47
C LEU A 83 -8.08 -1.19 -5.38
N TRP A 84 -9.30 -1.66 -5.18
CA TRP A 84 -10.48 -0.79 -5.11
C TRP A 84 -10.43 0.16 -3.94
N LYS A 85 -9.90 -0.26 -2.78
CA LYS A 85 -9.67 0.62 -1.64
C LYS A 85 -8.70 1.76 -2.00
N THR A 86 -7.60 1.46 -2.70
CA THR A 86 -6.66 2.48 -3.16
C THR A 86 -7.31 3.47 -4.10
N LEU A 87 -8.03 2.98 -5.11
CA LEU A 87 -8.72 3.84 -6.06
C LEU A 87 -9.78 4.71 -5.38
N SER A 88 -10.55 4.18 -4.43
CA SER A 88 -11.52 4.93 -3.64
C SER A 88 -10.85 6.03 -2.83
N ASN A 89 -9.75 5.73 -2.13
CA ASN A 89 -9.01 6.72 -1.37
C ASN A 89 -8.47 7.86 -2.26
N TRP A 90 -7.98 7.54 -3.45
CA TRP A 90 -7.51 8.54 -4.40
C TRP A 90 -8.64 9.42 -4.94
N VAL A 91 -9.80 8.83 -5.23
CA VAL A 91 -10.99 9.60 -5.65
C VAL A 91 -11.44 10.55 -4.53
N GLU A 92 -11.47 10.10 -3.29
CA GLU A 92 -11.80 10.95 -2.14
C GLU A 92 -10.80 12.10 -1.97
N LEU A 93 -9.52 11.82 -2.16
CA LEU A 93 -8.47 12.84 -2.11
C LEU A 93 -8.62 13.87 -3.23
N ILE A 94 -8.87 13.43 -4.46
CA ILE A 94 -9.10 14.32 -5.62
C ILE A 94 -10.31 15.22 -5.38
N ALA A 95 -11.35 14.71 -4.74
CA ALA A 95 -12.55 15.46 -4.41
C ALA A 95 -12.39 16.40 -3.20
N SER A 96 -11.28 16.30 -2.48
CA SER A 96 -11.06 17.12 -1.28
C SER A 96 -10.78 18.60 -1.62
N PRO A 97 -11.27 19.55 -0.79
CA PRO A 97 -11.02 20.97 -1.02
C PRO A 97 -9.51 21.30 -1.03
N GLY A 98 -9.08 22.08 -2.02
CA GLY A 98 -7.69 22.53 -2.14
C GLY A 98 -6.70 21.54 -2.76
N PHE A 99 -7.13 20.33 -3.12
CA PHE A 99 -6.29 19.39 -3.84
C PHE A 99 -6.26 19.71 -5.34
N ASP A 100 -5.06 19.92 -5.90
CA ASP A 100 -4.88 20.21 -7.32
C ASP A 100 -4.45 18.94 -8.06
N VAL A 101 -5.40 18.28 -8.70
CA VAL A 101 -5.16 17.04 -9.48
C VAL A 101 -4.20 17.25 -10.64
N ASN A 102 -4.11 18.46 -11.20
CA ASN A 102 -3.21 18.76 -12.33
C ASN A 102 -1.73 18.76 -11.91
N LYS A 103 -1.47 18.85 -10.62
CA LYS A 103 -0.12 18.80 -10.03
C LYS A 103 0.15 17.49 -9.30
N ALA A 104 -0.74 16.53 -9.41
CA ALA A 104 -0.65 15.25 -8.71
C ALA A 104 -0.27 14.11 -9.65
N ILE A 105 0.59 13.22 -9.16
CA ILE A 105 0.91 11.94 -9.79
C ILE A 105 0.51 10.84 -8.83
N PHE A 106 -0.29 9.89 -9.30
CA PHE A 106 -0.66 8.70 -8.54
C PHE A 106 0.10 7.49 -9.10
N GLU A 107 0.86 6.83 -8.26
CA GLU A 107 1.67 5.67 -8.65
C GLU A 107 1.27 4.45 -7.81
N LEU A 108 1.01 3.35 -8.47
CA LEU A 108 0.81 2.06 -7.85
C LEU A 108 2.08 1.22 -8.02
N TYR A 109 2.80 1.00 -6.92
CA TYR A 109 3.99 0.17 -6.89
C TYR A 109 3.65 -1.23 -6.39
N VAL A 110 4.04 -2.25 -7.14
CA VAL A 110 3.87 -3.66 -6.76
C VAL A 110 5.22 -4.32 -6.60
N SER A 111 5.40 -5.10 -5.54
CA SER A 111 6.70 -5.69 -5.15
C SER A 111 7.31 -6.66 -6.17
N ARG A 112 6.52 -7.13 -7.12
CA ARG A 112 6.96 -7.94 -8.26
C ARG A 112 5.99 -7.80 -9.44
N PRO A 113 6.40 -8.12 -10.68
CA PRO A 113 5.52 -8.06 -11.84
C PRO A 113 4.28 -8.95 -11.66
N VAL A 114 3.12 -8.38 -11.93
CA VAL A 114 1.80 -9.05 -11.92
C VAL A 114 0.94 -8.49 -13.04
N GLU A 115 -0.07 -9.25 -13.47
CA GLU A 115 -1.02 -8.84 -14.49
C GLU A 115 -2.35 -8.41 -13.86
N GLY A 116 -2.96 -7.36 -14.42
CA GLY A 116 -4.28 -6.89 -14.02
C GLY A 116 -4.94 -6.12 -15.18
N PRO A 117 -6.03 -6.63 -15.80
CA PRO A 117 -6.65 -6.01 -16.98
C PRO A 117 -7.00 -4.54 -16.79
N ILE A 118 -7.62 -4.16 -15.68
CA ILE A 118 -7.98 -2.76 -15.36
C ILE A 118 -6.71 -1.92 -15.21
N VAL A 119 -5.73 -2.39 -14.44
CA VAL A 119 -4.49 -1.63 -14.19
C VAL A 119 -3.67 -1.49 -15.46
N ASN A 120 -3.60 -2.53 -16.29
CA ASN A 120 -2.92 -2.47 -17.58
C ASN A 120 -3.60 -1.47 -18.54
N SER A 121 -4.93 -1.34 -18.48
CA SER A 121 -5.66 -0.33 -19.26
C SER A 121 -5.26 1.09 -18.87
N PHE A 122 -5.08 1.38 -17.58
CA PHE A 122 -4.61 2.69 -17.12
C PHE A 122 -3.15 2.98 -17.51
N ALA A 123 -2.30 1.96 -17.52
CA ALA A 123 -0.90 2.13 -17.89
C ALA A 123 -0.70 2.42 -19.39
N ASN A 124 -1.69 2.10 -20.23
CA ASN A 124 -1.66 2.29 -21.68
C ASN A 124 -2.53 3.46 -22.17
N ALA A 125 -3.15 4.20 -21.25
CA ALA A 125 -3.98 5.36 -21.58
C ALA A 125 -3.14 6.65 -21.60
#